data_9c5e68047b3d08876d03ba1698fa78e7
#
_entry.id   9c5e68047b3d08876d03ba1698fa78e7
#
_cell.length_a   1.000
_cell.length_b   1.000
_cell.length_c   1.000
_cell.angle_alpha   90.00
_cell.angle_beta   90.00
_cell.angle_gamma   90.00
#
_symmetry.space_group_name_H-M   'P 1'
#
loop_
_entity.id
_entity.type
_entity.pdbx_description
1 polymer ?
#
loop_
_entity_poly.entity_id
_entity_poly.type
_entity_poly.pdbx_seq_one_letter_code
_entity_poly.pdbx_strand_id
1 'polypeptide(L)'
;MNSKICELLEIEFPLVAFTHCRDVVVAVSKAGGCGVLGAVGMSPEQLEKELKWIDDHIDGKPYGVDVLIPNKMIGRDEEFDAEKLVAMIPQEYADFRADVLENSNIEASELRTIDTGGSGFAANTQSGGAKALLDVAFNHPIKLIANALGVPPDWMLQMGKDNDVKVAALLGTAQHAINQVKAGVDILVVSGTEAGGHCGSVPTMVLIPEVYEAIQPYGDVPILAAGGIVTGKQMAAAMSMGASGAWCGSVWLTTIESEVDP
;
A
#
# COMPACT_ATOMS: atom_id res chain seq x y z
N MET A 1 9.99 -4.16 21.00
CA MET A 1 9.18 -2.97 21.35
C MET A 1 7.75 -3.43 21.58
N ASN A 2 7.10 -3.11 22.69
CA ASN A 2 5.71 -3.54 22.92
C ASN A 2 4.77 -2.61 22.13
N SER A 3 4.27 -3.09 21.02
CA SER A 3 3.25 -2.42 20.21
C SER A 3 2.28 -3.46 19.69
N LYS A 4 0.98 -3.11 19.58
CA LYS A 4 -0.03 -4.01 18.98
C LYS A 4 0.36 -4.48 17.58
N ILE A 5 1.03 -3.63 16.79
CA ILE A 5 1.53 -4.01 15.47
C ILE A 5 2.61 -5.08 15.57
N CYS A 6 3.52 -4.98 16.53
CA CYS A 6 4.55 -6.01 16.74
C CYS A 6 3.93 -7.36 17.11
N GLU A 7 2.90 -7.37 17.93
CA GLU A 7 2.19 -8.59 18.33
C GLU A 7 1.39 -9.20 17.15
N LEU A 8 0.68 -8.35 16.39
CA LEU A 8 -0.16 -8.81 15.28
C LEU A 8 0.63 -9.35 14.09
N LEU A 9 1.79 -8.76 13.81
CA LEU A 9 2.61 -9.10 12.65
C LEU A 9 3.86 -9.93 12.99
N GLU A 10 4.06 -10.24 14.29
CA GLU A 10 5.22 -11.01 14.78
C GLU A 10 6.57 -10.34 14.43
N ILE A 11 6.66 -9.00 14.56
CA ILE A 11 7.83 -8.18 14.22
C ILE A 11 8.49 -7.56 15.46
N GLU A 12 9.77 -7.20 15.34
CA GLU A 12 10.55 -6.63 16.44
C GLU A 12 10.30 -5.13 16.63
N PHE A 13 10.10 -4.41 15.51
CA PHE A 13 9.87 -2.97 15.46
C PHE A 13 8.55 -2.67 14.75
N PRO A 14 7.74 -1.71 15.21
CA PRO A 14 6.45 -1.40 14.60
C PRO A 14 6.63 -0.55 13.33
N LEU A 15 7.42 -1.07 12.39
CA LEU A 15 7.76 -0.46 11.12
C LEU A 15 7.31 -1.36 9.98
N VAL A 16 6.43 -0.84 9.14
CA VAL A 16 6.00 -1.47 7.90
C VAL A 16 6.56 -0.69 6.71
N ALA A 17 7.16 -1.39 5.76
CA ALA A 17 7.77 -0.82 4.57
C ALA A 17 6.95 -1.18 3.34
N PHE A 18 6.27 -0.21 2.74
CA PHE A 18 5.65 -0.39 1.43
C PHE A 18 6.66 -0.13 0.31
N THR A 19 6.74 -1.05 -0.64
CA THR A 19 7.67 -0.99 -1.77
C THR A 19 7.17 -1.81 -2.95
N HIS A 20 7.67 -1.54 -4.15
CA HIS A 20 7.48 -2.38 -5.34
C HIS A 20 8.69 -3.31 -5.61
N CYS A 21 9.73 -3.23 -4.76
CA CYS A 21 10.96 -3.99 -4.90
C CYS A 21 11.05 -5.09 -3.85
N ARG A 22 11.17 -6.35 -4.28
CA ARG A 22 11.27 -7.53 -3.41
C ARG A 22 12.50 -7.50 -2.49
N ASP A 23 13.61 -6.93 -2.96
CA ASP A 23 14.85 -6.83 -2.17
C ASP A 23 14.65 -5.94 -0.94
N VAL A 24 13.92 -4.83 -1.07
CA VAL A 24 13.53 -3.97 0.05
C VAL A 24 12.60 -4.73 1.01
N VAL A 25 11.64 -5.51 0.50
CA VAL A 25 10.78 -6.36 1.35
C VAL A 25 11.61 -7.26 2.24
N VAL A 26 12.55 -7.99 1.64
CA VAL A 26 13.44 -8.92 2.35
C VAL A 26 14.32 -8.18 3.35
N ALA A 27 14.97 -7.08 2.94
CA ALA A 27 15.87 -6.32 3.79
C ALA A 27 15.18 -5.79 5.05
N VAL A 28 14.00 -5.17 4.90
CA VAL A 28 13.24 -4.62 6.04
C VAL A 28 12.72 -5.72 6.96
N SER A 29 12.20 -6.81 6.41
CA SER A 29 11.70 -7.93 7.21
C SER A 29 12.82 -8.60 8.01
N LYS A 30 13.99 -8.82 7.40
CA LYS A 30 15.18 -9.35 8.08
C LYS A 30 15.71 -8.39 9.16
N ALA A 31 15.55 -7.08 8.98
CA ALA A 31 15.90 -6.07 9.97
C ALA A 31 14.92 -5.98 11.15
N GLY A 32 13.84 -6.77 11.15
CA GLY A 32 12.87 -6.83 12.25
C GLY A 32 11.60 -5.99 12.06
N GLY A 33 11.39 -5.42 10.88
CA GLY A 33 10.13 -4.80 10.44
C GLY A 33 9.26 -5.77 9.65
N CYS A 34 8.34 -5.23 8.82
CA CYS A 34 7.52 -5.98 7.88
C CYS A 34 7.55 -5.29 6.51
N GLY A 35 8.16 -5.94 5.52
CA GLY A 35 8.09 -5.47 4.14
C GLY A 35 6.74 -5.82 3.51
N VAL A 36 6.20 -4.94 2.68
CA VAL A 36 4.93 -5.13 1.96
C VAL A 36 5.15 -4.85 0.48
N LEU A 37 4.94 -5.86 -0.35
CA LEU A 37 5.09 -5.77 -1.80
C LEU A 37 3.83 -5.20 -2.44
N GLY A 38 3.97 -4.10 -3.17
CA GLY A 38 2.90 -3.52 -3.99
C GLY A 38 2.68 -4.34 -5.26
N ALA A 39 1.54 -5.04 -5.36
CA ALA A 39 1.27 -6.02 -6.41
C ALA A 39 0.38 -5.50 -7.56
N VAL A 40 -0.19 -4.31 -7.44
CA VAL A 40 -1.24 -3.83 -8.37
C VAL A 40 -0.81 -3.78 -9.84
N GLY A 41 0.49 -3.55 -10.10
CA GLY A 41 1.05 -3.51 -11.46
C GLY A 41 1.46 -4.88 -12.04
N MET A 42 1.36 -5.95 -11.27
CA MET A 42 1.87 -7.27 -11.62
C MET A 42 0.78 -8.17 -12.23
N SER A 43 1.14 -9.06 -13.14
CA SER A 43 0.29 -10.20 -13.44
C SER A 43 0.35 -11.24 -12.32
N PRO A 44 -0.64 -12.14 -12.19
CA PRO A 44 -0.57 -13.23 -11.21
C PRO A 44 0.71 -14.07 -11.34
N GLU A 45 1.20 -14.32 -12.55
CA GLU A 45 2.43 -15.08 -12.80
C GLU A 45 3.70 -14.29 -12.41
N GLN A 46 3.67 -12.96 -12.55
CA GLN A 46 4.76 -12.10 -12.06
C GLN A 46 4.76 -12.08 -10.54
N LEU A 47 3.60 -11.90 -9.90
CA LEU A 47 3.47 -11.91 -8.45
C LEU A 47 3.97 -13.24 -7.85
N GLU A 48 3.60 -14.38 -8.43
CA GLU A 48 4.06 -15.71 -8.00
C GLU A 48 5.60 -15.80 -8.01
N LYS A 49 6.25 -15.28 -9.07
CA LYS A 49 7.72 -15.26 -9.16
C LYS A 49 8.37 -14.40 -8.07
N GLU A 50 7.80 -13.21 -7.83
CA GLU A 50 8.29 -12.29 -6.82
C GLU A 50 8.12 -12.86 -5.41
N LEU A 51 6.95 -13.41 -5.10
CA LEU A 51 6.67 -13.99 -3.78
C LEU A 51 7.53 -15.25 -3.53
N LYS A 52 7.67 -16.11 -4.54
CA LYS A 52 8.57 -17.25 -4.42
C LYS A 52 10.01 -16.83 -4.13
N TRP A 53 10.50 -15.80 -4.82
CA TRP A 53 11.83 -15.28 -4.56
C TRP A 53 11.95 -14.72 -3.14
N ILE A 54 10.94 -13.98 -2.66
CA ILE A 54 10.88 -13.47 -1.29
C ILE A 54 10.94 -14.64 -0.30
N ASP A 55 10.13 -15.67 -0.47
CA ASP A 55 10.11 -16.85 0.41
C ASP A 55 11.48 -17.53 0.50
N ASP A 56 12.18 -17.63 -0.63
CA ASP A 56 13.51 -18.25 -0.70
C ASP A 56 14.60 -17.41 0.00
N HIS A 57 14.37 -16.09 0.26
CA HIS A 57 15.40 -15.16 0.75
C HIS A 57 15.08 -14.52 2.11
N ILE A 58 13.82 -14.61 2.60
CA ILE A 58 13.38 -13.85 3.78
C ILE A 58 13.68 -14.51 5.12
N ASP A 59 14.21 -15.73 5.13
CA ASP A 59 14.54 -16.52 6.33
C ASP A 59 13.33 -16.71 7.28
N GLY A 60 12.13 -16.89 6.73
CA GLY A 60 10.90 -17.09 7.50
C GLY A 60 10.41 -15.85 8.27
N LYS A 61 10.93 -14.67 7.98
CA LYS A 61 10.45 -13.41 8.57
C LYS A 61 9.12 -12.99 7.95
N PRO A 62 8.24 -12.29 8.70
CA PRO A 62 6.93 -11.87 8.21
C PRO A 62 7.04 -10.82 7.11
N TYR A 63 6.14 -10.92 6.15
CA TYR A 63 5.96 -9.92 5.09
C TYR A 63 4.50 -9.87 4.64
N GLY A 64 4.17 -8.91 3.79
CA GLY A 64 2.82 -8.73 3.27
C GLY A 64 2.78 -8.35 1.80
N VAL A 65 1.55 -8.24 1.30
CA VAL A 65 1.25 -7.81 -0.06
C VAL A 65 0.22 -6.68 -0.01
N ASP A 66 0.34 -5.72 -0.91
CA ASP A 66 -0.62 -4.63 -1.08
C ASP A 66 -1.30 -4.75 -2.45
N VAL A 67 -2.61 -4.64 -2.44
CA VAL A 67 -3.46 -4.61 -3.63
C VAL A 67 -4.29 -3.33 -3.65
N LEU A 68 -4.92 -3.04 -4.77
CA LEU A 68 -5.73 -1.85 -4.93
C LEU A 68 -7.13 -2.23 -5.43
N ILE A 69 -8.12 -2.16 -4.52
CA ILE A 69 -9.52 -2.46 -4.82
C ILE A 69 -10.35 -1.22 -4.49
N PRO A 70 -10.57 -0.31 -5.45
CA PRO A 70 -11.30 0.93 -5.19
C PRO A 70 -12.78 0.65 -4.96
N ASN A 71 -13.41 1.36 -4.01
CA ASN A 71 -14.86 1.26 -3.77
C ASN A 71 -15.69 1.87 -4.90
N LYS A 72 -15.14 2.91 -5.55
CA LYS A 72 -15.77 3.61 -6.67
C LYS A 72 -14.79 3.64 -7.82
N MET A 73 -15.22 3.13 -8.96
CA MET A 73 -14.46 3.17 -10.19
C MET A 73 -15.42 3.46 -11.35
N ILE A 74 -15.03 4.36 -12.23
CA ILE A 74 -15.78 4.62 -13.47
C ILE A 74 -15.66 3.38 -14.35
N GLY A 75 -16.78 2.84 -14.84
CA GLY A 75 -16.78 1.65 -15.69
C GLY A 75 -16.59 0.32 -14.95
N ARG A 76 -16.81 0.26 -13.63
CA ARG A 76 -16.63 -0.97 -12.83
C ARG A 76 -17.45 -2.17 -13.32
N ASP A 77 -18.63 -1.91 -13.88
CA ASP A 77 -19.55 -2.94 -14.37
C ASP A 77 -19.59 -3.01 -15.92
N GLU A 78 -18.73 -2.26 -16.60
CA GLU A 78 -18.59 -2.27 -18.06
C GLU A 78 -17.36 -3.09 -18.46
N GLU A 79 -17.35 -3.60 -19.70
CA GLU A 79 -16.15 -4.22 -20.27
C GLU A 79 -15.01 -3.20 -20.30
N PHE A 80 -13.86 -3.58 -19.72
CA PHE A 80 -12.70 -2.71 -19.59
C PHE A 80 -12.18 -2.27 -20.96
N ASP A 81 -12.26 -0.98 -21.26
CA ASP A 81 -11.77 -0.36 -22.48
C ASP A 81 -10.69 0.69 -22.14
N ALA A 82 -9.43 0.31 -22.34
CA ALA A 82 -8.29 1.17 -22.05
C ALA A 82 -8.27 2.42 -22.93
N GLU A 83 -8.69 2.33 -24.19
CA GLU A 83 -8.70 3.46 -25.12
C GLU A 83 -9.73 4.50 -24.69
N LYS A 84 -10.91 4.03 -24.26
CA LYS A 84 -11.98 4.89 -23.72
C LYS A 84 -11.52 5.62 -22.45
N LEU A 85 -10.80 4.95 -21.55
CA LEU A 85 -10.27 5.59 -20.33
C LEU A 85 -9.20 6.63 -20.66
N VAL A 86 -8.27 6.31 -21.56
CA VAL A 86 -7.25 7.27 -22.01
C VAL A 86 -7.90 8.50 -22.66
N ALA A 87 -8.95 8.31 -23.46
CA ALA A 87 -9.68 9.41 -24.10
C ALA A 87 -10.43 10.31 -23.10
N MET A 88 -10.67 9.85 -21.86
CA MET A 88 -11.28 10.66 -20.78
C MET A 88 -10.26 11.54 -20.05
N ILE A 89 -8.95 11.34 -20.27
CA ILE A 89 -7.91 12.17 -19.64
C ILE A 89 -7.93 13.54 -20.32
N PRO A 90 -8.14 14.65 -19.57
CA PRO A 90 -8.10 15.98 -20.12
C PRO A 90 -6.75 16.28 -20.79
N GLN A 91 -6.77 16.94 -21.96
CA GLN A 91 -5.57 17.27 -22.72
C GLN A 91 -4.55 18.08 -21.89
N GLU A 92 -5.01 18.93 -20.98
CA GLU A 92 -4.14 19.73 -20.11
C GLU A 92 -3.11 18.90 -19.32
N TYR A 93 -3.41 17.65 -18.95
CA TYR A 93 -2.46 16.77 -18.26
C TYR A 93 -1.39 16.23 -19.20
N ALA A 94 -1.74 15.97 -20.47
CA ALA A 94 -0.77 15.57 -21.48
C ALA A 94 0.18 16.73 -21.81
N ASP A 95 -0.37 17.95 -21.93
CA ASP A 95 0.39 19.18 -22.17
C ASP A 95 1.32 19.46 -20.99
N PHE A 96 0.83 19.41 -19.74
CA PHE A 96 1.65 19.58 -18.56
C PHE A 96 2.80 18.57 -18.49
N ARG A 97 2.54 17.30 -18.81
CA ARG A 97 3.60 16.29 -18.87
C ARG A 97 4.67 16.63 -19.92
N ALA A 98 4.25 17.07 -21.08
CA ALA A 98 5.19 17.49 -22.15
C ALA A 98 6.05 18.68 -21.68
N ASP A 99 5.45 19.68 -21.06
CA ASP A 99 6.16 20.84 -20.50
C ASP A 99 7.18 20.43 -19.42
N VAL A 100 6.84 19.49 -18.54
CA VAL A 100 7.75 18.99 -17.51
C VAL A 100 8.96 18.31 -18.15
N LEU A 101 8.76 17.45 -19.15
CA LEU A 101 9.84 16.76 -19.85
C LEU A 101 10.75 17.76 -20.60
N GLU A 102 10.18 18.72 -21.31
CA GLU A 102 10.92 19.75 -22.02
C GLU A 102 11.75 20.62 -21.07
N ASN A 103 11.15 21.08 -19.97
CA ASN A 103 11.83 21.88 -18.96
C ASN A 103 12.94 21.12 -18.21
N SER A 104 12.85 19.78 -18.19
CA SER A 104 13.85 18.91 -17.59
C SER A 104 14.92 18.45 -18.59
N ASN A 105 14.83 18.85 -19.87
CA ASN A 105 15.66 18.38 -20.98
C ASN A 105 15.65 16.86 -21.15
N ILE A 106 14.50 16.23 -20.91
CA ILE A 106 14.30 14.78 -21.06
C ILE A 106 13.51 14.55 -22.36
N GLU A 107 14.09 13.83 -23.31
CA GLU A 107 13.34 13.40 -24.49
C GLU A 107 12.35 12.27 -24.11
N ALA A 108 11.13 12.33 -24.64
CA ALA A 108 10.11 11.31 -24.36
C ALA A 108 10.57 9.90 -24.80
N SER A 109 11.48 9.81 -25.77
CA SER A 109 12.13 8.58 -26.24
C SER A 109 13.11 7.99 -25.22
N GLU A 110 13.63 8.78 -24.29
CA GLU A 110 14.53 8.34 -23.21
C GLU A 110 13.78 7.74 -22.03
N LEU A 111 12.48 8.03 -21.94
CA LEU A 111 11.65 7.38 -20.93
C LEU A 111 11.64 5.89 -21.26
N ARG A 112 12.24 5.09 -20.38
CA ARG A 112 12.03 3.63 -20.44
C ARG A 112 10.51 3.43 -20.47
N THR A 113 10.01 2.82 -21.52
CA THR A 113 8.72 2.17 -21.50
C THR A 113 8.86 1.01 -20.50
N ILE A 114 8.75 1.34 -19.21
CA ILE A 114 8.45 0.31 -18.25
C ILE A 114 7.14 -0.24 -18.79
N ASP A 115 7.16 -1.48 -19.22
CA ASP A 115 5.93 -2.21 -19.50
C ASP A 115 5.22 -2.36 -18.14
N THR A 116 4.55 -1.28 -17.76
CA THR A 116 3.74 -1.24 -16.54
C THR A 116 2.54 -2.17 -16.68
N GLY A 117 2.54 -3.00 -17.76
CA GLY A 117 1.39 -3.82 -18.09
C GLY A 117 0.15 -2.94 -18.10
N GLY A 118 0.12 -1.87 -18.89
CA GLY A 118 -0.94 -0.84 -18.79
C GLY A 118 -2.35 -1.42 -18.80
N SER A 119 -2.53 -2.59 -19.42
CA SER A 119 -3.69 -3.46 -19.25
C SER A 119 -3.73 -4.15 -17.87
N GLY A 120 -2.59 -4.47 -17.25
CA GLY A 120 -2.51 -5.18 -15.97
C GLY A 120 -2.95 -4.31 -14.79
N PHE A 121 -2.44 -3.08 -14.65
CA PHE A 121 -2.82 -2.20 -13.56
C PHE A 121 -4.34 -1.97 -13.52
N ALA A 122 -4.91 -1.60 -14.65
CA ALA A 122 -6.34 -1.33 -14.73
C ALA A 122 -7.18 -2.61 -14.57
N ALA A 123 -6.75 -3.75 -15.08
CA ALA A 123 -7.40 -5.03 -14.88
C ALA A 123 -7.37 -5.45 -13.39
N ASN A 124 -6.25 -5.22 -12.71
CA ASN A 124 -6.06 -5.56 -11.30
C ASN A 124 -6.84 -4.67 -10.33
N THR A 125 -7.29 -3.49 -10.75
CA THR A 125 -8.23 -2.66 -9.98
C THR A 125 -9.68 -3.14 -10.09
N GLN A 126 -10.00 -4.00 -11.04
CA GLN A 126 -11.28 -4.71 -11.12
C GLN A 126 -11.33 -5.85 -10.09
N SER A 127 -12.52 -6.18 -9.63
CA SER A 127 -12.71 -7.23 -8.60
C SER A 127 -12.13 -8.59 -9.01
N GLY A 128 -12.20 -8.95 -10.29
CA GLY A 128 -11.67 -10.21 -10.82
C GLY A 128 -10.15 -10.26 -10.82
N GLY A 129 -9.48 -9.18 -11.27
CA GLY A 129 -8.02 -9.11 -11.29
C GLY A 129 -7.42 -9.05 -9.89
N ALA A 130 -7.98 -8.21 -9.00
CA ALA A 130 -7.57 -8.16 -7.62
C ALA A 130 -7.72 -9.51 -6.91
N LYS A 131 -8.82 -10.24 -7.18
CA LYS A 131 -9.01 -11.57 -6.62
C LYS A 131 -7.95 -12.56 -7.10
N ALA A 132 -7.59 -12.53 -8.37
CA ALA A 132 -6.53 -13.39 -8.91
C ALA A 132 -5.16 -13.13 -8.25
N LEU A 133 -4.82 -11.86 -7.96
CA LEU A 133 -3.61 -11.53 -7.19
C LEU A 133 -3.69 -12.06 -5.75
N LEU A 134 -4.85 -11.95 -5.11
CA LEU A 134 -5.04 -12.46 -3.74
C LEU A 134 -4.98 -13.99 -3.71
N ASP A 135 -5.56 -14.68 -4.69
CA ASP A 135 -5.49 -16.14 -4.79
C ASP A 135 -4.02 -16.62 -4.89
N VAL A 136 -3.14 -15.85 -5.55
CA VAL A 136 -1.69 -16.09 -5.53
C VAL A 136 -1.10 -15.78 -4.16
N ALA A 137 -1.32 -14.58 -3.64
CA ALA A 137 -0.70 -14.10 -2.40
C ALA A 137 -0.98 -15.03 -1.20
N PHE A 138 -2.21 -15.55 -1.08
CA PHE A 138 -2.59 -16.47 0.01
C PHE A 138 -2.01 -17.89 -0.12
N ASN A 139 -1.35 -18.24 -1.23
CA ASN A 139 -0.56 -19.48 -1.32
C ASN A 139 0.84 -19.33 -0.69
N HIS A 140 1.23 -18.13 -0.29
CA HIS A 140 2.50 -17.80 0.34
C HIS A 140 2.34 -17.48 1.84
N PRO A 141 3.38 -17.56 2.66
CA PRO A 141 3.29 -17.38 4.11
C PRO A 141 3.22 -15.88 4.51
N ILE A 142 2.42 -15.10 3.82
CA ILE A 142 2.20 -13.69 4.14
C ILE A 142 1.51 -13.53 5.50
N LYS A 143 1.79 -12.44 6.20
CA LYS A 143 1.15 -12.07 7.48
C LYS A 143 0.24 -10.86 7.37
N LEU A 144 0.32 -10.14 6.27
CA LEU A 144 -0.41 -8.90 6.04
C LEU A 144 -0.87 -8.81 4.58
N ILE A 145 -2.12 -8.46 4.39
CA ILE A 145 -2.64 -8.01 3.10
C ILE A 145 -3.23 -6.62 3.26
N ALA A 146 -2.84 -5.67 2.41
CA ALA A 146 -3.33 -4.30 2.47
C ALA A 146 -4.20 -3.97 1.25
N ASN A 147 -5.22 -3.13 1.47
CA ASN A 147 -5.96 -2.47 0.40
C ASN A 147 -5.61 -0.99 0.35
N ALA A 148 -4.97 -0.57 -0.72
CA ALA A 148 -4.48 0.80 -0.88
C ALA A 148 -5.59 1.84 -1.04
N LEU A 149 -6.82 1.48 -1.41
CA LEU A 149 -7.86 2.46 -1.70
C LEU A 149 -9.28 2.00 -1.32
N GLY A 150 -9.79 2.58 -0.25
CA GLY A 150 -11.16 2.36 0.22
C GLY A 150 -11.31 1.20 1.22
N VAL A 151 -12.56 0.91 1.57
CA VAL A 151 -12.89 -0.20 2.47
C VAL A 151 -12.66 -1.53 1.74
N PRO A 152 -11.88 -2.47 2.29
CA PRO A 152 -11.74 -3.80 1.71
C PRO A 152 -13.11 -4.47 1.54
N PRO A 153 -13.36 -5.17 0.41
CA PRO A 153 -14.62 -5.90 0.24
C PRO A 153 -14.71 -7.08 1.22
N ASP A 154 -15.94 -7.47 1.56
CA ASP A 154 -16.21 -8.53 2.54
C ASP A 154 -15.47 -9.84 2.22
N TRP A 155 -15.37 -10.19 0.94
CA TRP A 155 -14.67 -11.41 0.52
C TRP A 155 -13.15 -11.34 0.82
N MET A 156 -12.51 -10.15 0.72
CA MET A 156 -11.10 -9.98 1.09
C MET A 156 -10.90 -10.11 2.60
N LEU A 157 -11.79 -9.50 3.40
CA LEU A 157 -11.78 -9.63 4.86
C LEU A 157 -11.98 -11.10 5.28
N GLN A 158 -12.85 -11.82 4.59
CA GLN A 158 -13.08 -13.24 4.85
C GLN A 158 -11.87 -14.09 4.49
N MET A 159 -11.23 -13.85 3.33
CA MET A 159 -9.99 -14.54 2.94
C MET A 159 -8.87 -14.31 3.97
N GLY A 160 -8.72 -13.08 4.49
CA GLY A 160 -7.76 -12.80 5.57
C GLY A 160 -8.02 -13.65 6.81
N LYS A 161 -9.27 -13.74 7.25
CA LYS A 161 -9.66 -14.57 8.40
C LYS A 161 -9.42 -16.05 8.18
N ASP A 162 -9.77 -16.56 7.02
CA ASP A 162 -9.67 -17.98 6.67
C ASP A 162 -8.20 -18.45 6.62
N ASN A 163 -7.25 -17.53 6.34
CA ASN A 163 -5.83 -17.81 6.22
C ASN A 163 -4.99 -17.27 7.41
N ASP A 164 -5.61 -16.73 8.45
CA ASP A 164 -4.93 -16.05 9.58
C ASP A 164 -3.96 -14.95 9.13
N VAL A 165 -4.34 -14.20 8.11
CA VAL A 165 -3.61 -13.05 7.57
C VAL A 165 -4.35 -11.77 7.96
N LYS A 166 -3.63 -10.79 8.51
CA LYS A 166 -4.23 -9.51 8.92
C LYS A 166 -4.55 -8.64 7.70
N VAL A 167 -5.70 -7.99 7.73
CA VAL A 167 -6.13 -7.09 6.67
C VAL A 167 -5.94 -5.64 7.10
N ALA A 168 -5.11 -4.90 6.36
CA ALA A 168 -4.93 -3.47 6.52
C ALA A 168 -5.66 -2.68 5.44
N ALA A 169 -6.02 -1.44 5.74
CA ALA A 169 -6.59 -0.55 4.74
C ALA A 169 -6.10 0.89 4.92
N LEU A 170 -5.79 1.54 3.77
CA LEU A 170 -5.32 2.92 3.73
C LEU A 170 -6.51 3.89 3.78
N LEU A 171 -6.30 5.01 4.47
CA LEU A 171 -7.31 6.05 4.65
C LEU A 171 -6.69 7.44 4.80
N GLY A 172 -7.46 8.47 4.45
CA GLY A 172 -7.05 9.88 4.56
C GLY A 172 -8.01 10.76 5.35
N THR A 173 -9.03 10.18 6.04
CA THR A 173 -9.99 10.95 6.88
C THR A 173 -10.50 10.11 8.05
N ALA A 174 -10.91 10.76 9.15
CA ALA A 174 -11.53 10.10 10.28
C ALA A 174 -12.81 9.32 9.92
N GLN A 175 -13.61 9.84 8.98
CA GLN A 175 -14.81 9.13 8.53
C GLN A 175 -14.47 7.82 7.79
N HIS A 176 -13.40 7.80 7.01
CA HIS A 176 -12.93 6.56 6.37
C HIS A 176 -12.48 5.53 7.43
N ALA A 177 -11.79 5.99 8.48
CA ALA A 177 -11.37 5.13 9.58
C ALA A 177 -12.56 4.47 10.27
N ILE A 178 -13.60 5.23 10.62
CA ILE A 178 -14.83 4.70 11.22
C ILE A 178 -15.46 3.63 10.32
N ASN A 179 -15.53 3.87 9.02
CA ASN A 179 -16.12 2.92 8.07
C ASN A 179 -15.30 1.62 7.99
N GLN A 180 -13.97 1.71 8.01
CA GLN A 180 -13.07 0.56 7.97
C GLN A 180 -13.13 -0.26 9.27
N VAL A 181 -13.15 0.41 10.44
CA VAL A 181 -13.32 -0.28 11.73
C VAL A 181 -14.65 -1.04 11.77
N LYS A 182 -15.74 -0.42 11.31
CA LYS A 182 -17.07 -1.08 11.23
C LYS A 182 -17.10 -2.26 10.26
N ALA A 183 -16.30 -2.22 9.20
CA ALA A 183 -16.16 -3.32 8.26
C ALA A 183 -15.33 -4.50 8.83
N GLY A 184 -14.57 -4.28 9.91
CA GLY A 184 -13.75 -5.31 10.54
C GLY A 184 -12.32 -5.41 10.02
N VAL A 185 -11.75 -4.28 9.57
CA VAL A 185 -10.32 -4.17 9.22
C VAL A 185 -9.47 -4.32 10.47
N ASP A 186 -8.37 -5.08 10.39
CA ASP A 186 -7.49 -5.36 11.52
C ASP A 186 -6.49 -4.22 11.80
N ILE A 187 -6.05 -3.48 10.77
CA ILE A 187 -5.03 -2.43 10.87
C ILE A 187 -5.43 -1.24 10.00
N LEU A 188 -5.39 -0.04 10.56
CA LEU A 188 -5.61 1.21 9.82
C LEU A 188 -4.29 1.84 9.39
N VAL A 189 -4.13 2.14 8.10
CA VAL A 189 -2.98 2.92 7.60
C VAL A 189 -3.45 4.35 7.34
N VAL A 190 -3.09 5.24 8.27
CA VAL A 190 -3.54 6.64 8.29
C VAL A 190 -2.57 7.50 7.50
N SER A 191 -2.98 7.93 6.31
CA SER A 191 -2.14 8.57 5.30
C SER A 191 -2.44 10.07 5.20
N GLY A 192 -1.53 10.90 5.71
CA GLY A 192 -1.61 12.35 5.60
C GLY A 192 -1.14 12.89 4.25
N THR A 193 -1.24 14.23 4.07
CA THR A 193 -0.88 14.92 2.82
C THR A 193 0.58 14.77 2.41
N GLU A 194 1.46 14.41 3.33
CA GLU A 194 2.90 14.23 3.08
C GLU A 194 3.21 12.85 2.48
N ALA A 195 2.20 11.98 2.36
CA ALA A 195 2.37 10.67 1.74
C ALA A 195 2.52 10.79 0.23
N GLY A 196 3.26 9.87 -0.37
CA GLY A 196 3.28 9.67 -1.82
C GLY A 196 2.00 8.99 -2.30
N GLY A 197 1.65 9.21 -3.57
CA GLY A 197 0.47 8.62 -4.20
C GLY A 197 -0.86 9.28 -3.78
N HIS A 198 -1.91 8.46 -3.68
CA HIS A 198 -3.23 8.96 -3.26
C HIS A 198 -3.27 9.17 -1.76
N CYS A 199 -3.45 10.41 -1.34
CA CYS A 199 -3.53 10.80 0.07
C CYS A 199 -4.73 11.72 0.33
N GLY A 200 -5.03 11.93 1.61
CA GLY A 200 -6.04 12.90 2.05
C GLY A 200 -5.52 14.34 1.99
N SER A 201 -6.38 15.29 2.37
CA SER A 201 -6.04 16.72 2.44
C SER A 201 -5.61 17.18 3.84
N VAL A 202 -5.56 16.30 4.82
CA VAL A 202 -5.19 16.59 6.22
C VAL A 202 -3.75 16.15 6.47
N PRO A 203 -2.88 17.02 7.03
CA PRO A 203 -1.50 16.67 7.37
C PRO A 203 -1.43 15.52 8.39
N THR A 204 -0.39 14.70 8.26
CA THR A 204 -0.17 13.50 9.10
C THR A 204 -0.27 13.79 10.60
N MET A 205 0.38 14.87 11.05
CA MET A 205 0.40 15.27 12.46
C MET A 205 -1.00 15.65 13.01
N VAL A 206 -1.90 16.11 12.16
CA VAL A 206 -3.28 16.46 12.52
C VAL A 206 -4.19 15.23 12.41
N LEU A 207 -4.02 14.45 11.35
CA LEU A 207 -4.88 13.32 11.01
C LEU A 207 -4.77 12.16 12.02
N ILE A 208 -3.56 11.85 12.52
CA ILE A 208 -3.35 10.72 13.44
C ILE A 208 -4.18 10.87 14.71
N PRO A 209 -4.07 11.96 15.50
CA PRO A 209 -4.87 12.11 16.73
C PRO A 209 -6.38 12.23 16.41
N GLU A 210 -6.77 12.88 15.30
CA GLU A 210 -8.17 12.94 14.89
C GLU A 210 -8.75 11.55 14.65
N VAL A 211 -8.03 10.69 13.92
CA VAL A 211 -8.47 9.31 13.66
C VAL A 211 -8.47 8.50 14.95
N TYR A 212 -7.42 8.62 15.77
CA TYR A 212 -7.33 7.91 17.03
C TYR A 212 -8.56 8.18 17.91
N GLU A 213 -8.92 9.44 18.12
CA GLU A 213 -10.10 9.82 18.91
C GLU A 213 -11.41 9.36 18.25
N ALA A 214 -11.53 9.48 16.93
CA ALA A 214 -12.74 9.16 16.21
C ALA A 214 -13.11 7.67 16.23
N ILE A 215 -12.13 6.77 16.30
CA ILE A 215 -12.39 5.33 16.29
C ILE A 215 -12.69 4.75 17.69
N GLN A 216 -12.35 5.44 18.78
CA GLN A 216 -12.50 4.93 20.16
C GLN A 216 -13.90 4.35 20.46
N PRO A 217 -15.02 4.94 20.00
CA PRO A 217 -16.34 4.39 20.24
C PRO A 217 -16.66 3.09 19.48
N TYR A 218 -15.85 2.74 18.47
CA TYR A 218 -16.13 1.64 17.53
C TYR A 218 -15.18 0.45 17.68
N GLY A 219 -14.01 0.66 18.26
CA GLY A 219 -13.04 -0.41 18.51
C GLY A 219 -11.63 0.10 18.72
N ASP A 220 -10.77 -0.77 19.25
CA ASP A 220 -9.37 -0.49 19.53
C ASP A 220 -8.50 -1.09 18.40
N VAL A 221 -8.67 -0.58 17.17
CA VAL A 221 -7.92 -1.00 15.99
C VAL A 221 -6.60 -0.23 15.91
N PRO A 222 -5.44 -0.91 15.77
CA PRO A 222 -4.14 -0.25 15.73
C PRO A 222 -3.95 0.58 14.46
N ILE A 223 -3.25 1.70 14.62
CA ILE A 223 -2.96 2.68 13.58
C ILE A 223 -1.49 2.59 13.18
N LEU A 224 -1.23 2.45 11.88
CA LEU A 224 0.06 2.74 11.26
C LEU A 224 0.03 4.14 10.67
N ALA A 225 0.92 5.01 11.14
CA ALA A 225 1.04 6.37 10.62
C ALA A 225 1.81 6.37 9.30
N ALA A 226 1.26 7.00 8.26
CA ALA A 226 1.85 7.13 6.94
C ALA A 226 1.92 8.59 6.48
N GLY A 227 2.97 8.92 5.74
CA GLY A 227 3.20 10.26 5.21
C GLY A 227 4.29 11.03 5.98
N GLY A 228 5.40 11.31 5.28
CA GLY A 228 6.50 12.11 5.79
C GLY A 228 7.35 11.47 6.88
N ILE A 229 7.15 10.20 7.23
CA ILE A 229 7.90 9.51 8.28
C ILE A 229 9.14 8.84 7.67
N VAL A 230 10.31 9.31 8.05
CA VAL A 230 11.62 8.86 7.55
C VAL A 230 12.55 8.47 8.69
N THR A 231 12.34 9.01 9.89
CA THR A 231 13.23 8.82 11.04
C THR A 231 12.49 8.18 12.21
N GLY A 232 13.23 7.49 13.09
CA GLY A 232 12.70 6.96 14.34
C GLY A 232 12.11 8.03 15.26
N LYS A 233 12.59 9.29 15.20
CA LYS A 233 12.02 10.41 15.96
C LYS A 233 10.61 10.76 15.48
N GLN A 234 10.37 10.74 14.17
CA GLN A 234 9.05 10.99 13.60
C GLN A 234 8.11 9.83 13.92
N MET A 235 8.58 8.58 13.86
CA MET A 235 7.80 7.41 14.28
C MET A 235 7.42 7.52 15.77
N ALA A 236 8.36 7.87 16.63
CA ALA A 236 8.08 8.06 18.07
C ALA A 236 7.06 9.17 18.31
N ALA A 237 7.15 10.28 17.58
CA ALA A 237 6.17 11.37 17.64
C ALA A 237 4.76 10.89 17.20
N ALA A 238 4.67 10.17 16.09
CA ALA A 238 3.42 9.59 15.63
C ALA A 238 2.80 8.62 16.65
N MET A 239 3.64 7.78 17.27
CA MET A 239 3.20 6.87 18.34
C MET A 239 2.72 7.63 19.58
N SER A 240 3.32 8.76 19.92
CA SER A 240 2.86 9.61 21.02
C SER A 240 1.50 10.26 20.74
N MET A 241 1.09 10.35 19.49
CA MET A 241 -0.22 10.87 19.06
C MET A 241 -1.29 9.79 18.90
N GLY A 242 -0.99 8.53 19.23
CA GLY A 242 -1.95 7.42 19.18
C GLY A 242 -1.68 6.38 18.10
N ALA A 243 -0.65 6.54 17.25
CA ALA A 243 -0.25 5.48 16.33
C ALA A 243 0.40 4.29 17.07
N SER A 244 0.24 3.10 16.55
CA SER A 244 0.87 1.87 17.03
C SER A 244 2.18 1.55 16.29
N GLY A 245 2.50 2.31 15.24
CA GLY A 245 3.69 2.15 14.42
C GLY A 245 3.67 3.07 13.20
N ALA A 246 4.55 2.81 12.24
CA ALA A 246 4.67 3.58 11.02
C ALA A 246 4.58 2.70 9.76
N TRP A 247 3.97 3.27 8.71
CA TRP A 247 3.97 2.75 7.35
C TRP A 247 4.78 3.72 6.47
N CYS A 248 5.93 3.29 5.98
CA CYS A 248 6.87 4.11 5.24
C CYS A 248 6.97 3.61 3.79
N GLY A 249 6.91 4.53 2.83
CA GLY A 249 7.03 4.23 1.39
C GLY A 249 8.23 4.92 0.75
N SER A 250 8.12 6.23 0.51
CA SER A 250 9.08 7.00 -0.32
C SER A 250 10.54 6.95 0.16
N VAL A 251 10.78 6.73 1.46
CA VAL A 251 12.14 6.62 2.01
C VAL A 251 12.91 5.43 1.40
N TRP A 252 12.23 4.38 1.02
CA TRP A 252 12.87 3.18 0.46
C TRP A 252 13.38 3.38 -0.96
N LEU A 253 12.89 4.39 -1.68
CA LEU A 253 13.39 4.75 -3.01
C LEU A 253 14.84 5.24 -3.00
N THR A 254 15.38 5.56 -1.82
CA THR A 254 16.75 6.06 -1.63
C THR A 254 17.73 4.98 -1.15
N THR A 255 17.28 3.73 -1.03
CA THR A 255 18.12 2.61 -0.58
C THR A 255 18.76 1.88 -1.75
N ILE A 256 19.86 1.20 -1.49
CA ILE A 256 20.59 0.43 -2.52
C ILE A 256 19.83 -0.82 -3.00
N GLU A 257 18.87 -1.28 -2.21
CA GLU A 257 17.97 -2.40 -2.55
C GLU A 257 16.84 -1.95 -3.49
N SER A 258 16.66 -0.64 -3.65
CA SER A 258 15.65 -0.09 -4.57
C SER A 258 16.09 -0.26 -6.01
N GLU A 259 15.17 -0.60 -6.90
CA GLU A 259 15.38 -0.70 -8.35
C GLU A 259 15.27 0.66 -9.06
N VAL A 260 15.18 1.76 -8.30
CA VAL A 260 15.11 3.11 -8.86
C VAL A 260 16.49 3.53 -9.35
N ASP A 261 16.56 3.94 -10.62
CA ASP A 261 17.79 4.53 -11.19
C ASP A 261 18.12 5.83 -10.41
N PRO A 262 19.38 6.07 -10.06
CA PRO A 262 19.84 7.25 -9.33
C PRO A 262 19.53 8.58 -10.02
#